data_ee3f1bce333f69890c65ff08afdad4e5
#
_entry.id   ee3f1bce333f69890c65ff08afdad4e5
#
_cell.length_a   1.000
_cell.length_b   1.000
_cell.length_c   1.000
_cell.angle_alpha   90.00
_cell.angle_beta   90.00
_cell.angle_gamma   90.00
#
_symmetry.space_group_name_H-M   'P 1'
#
loop_
_entity.id
_entity.type
_entity.pdbx_description
1 polymer ?
#
loop_
_entity_poly.entity_id
_entity_poly.type
_entity_poly.pdbx_seq_one_letter_code
_entity_poly.pdbx_strand_id
1 'polypeptide(L)'
;MKRLFSILGAALLLLIIVLVVNTLRDNKSLPNYTVDQSFETSGDSAAQHLSQAIQIKTVSFGDTLAIDTAEFLKFRKFIETTYPNITSKLTKQTFNEFSYVYKWTGKDTSLAPYVLMGHMDVVPVEAVAESKWTVPSFSGAIKNDTIWGRGAVDDKVSVIAILEAVEQLLKQNYTPNRTFYLCFGHDEEISGKRGAKIYSQWFKDNNIKPALVLDEGGQIDTKHFEQLKRPMALIGTSEKGYVNIDLTVEIPGGHSSMPSPETAIDVLNKAIVKIREHQMPGSIPPTIIEMLNRTKSAESFTKRMVLSNLWLFNGLVLNQLSKTKETNAMTHTTLVPTIVHSGIKDNVIPSVAK
;
A
#
# COMPACT_ATOMS: atom_id res chain seq x y z
N MET A 1 2.33 -48.76 32.10
CA MET A 1 3.03 -47.46 32.22
C MET A 1 4.35 -47.46 31.42
N LYS A 2 5.36 -48.29 31.64
CA LYS A 2 6.67 -48.26 30.92
C LYS A 2 6.53 -48.33 29.40
N ARG A 3 5.70 -49.23 28.83
CA ARG A 3 5.44 -49.31 27.37
C ARG A 3 4.83 -48.02 26.80
N LEU A 4 3.90 -47.36 27.52
CA LEU A 4 3.30 -46.13 27.10
C LEU A 4 4.34 -44.98 27.03
N PHE A 5 5.20 -44.86 28.05
CA PHE A 5 6.29 -43.89 28.05
C PHE A 5 7.29 -44.14 26.92
N SER A 6 7.60 -45.41 26.61
CA SER A 6 8.48 -45.75 25.49
C SER A 6 7.86 -45.39 24.14
N ILE A 7 6.54 -45.60 23.94
CA ILE A 7 5.83 -45.22 22.72
C ILE A 7 5.79 -43.69 22.58
N LEU A 8 5.49 -42.96 23.64
CA LEU A 8 5.47 -41.48 23.62
C LEU A 8 6.87 -40.91 23.36
N GLY A 9 7.91 -41.50 23.95
CA GLY A 9 9.32 -41.12 23.71
C GLY A 9 9.72 -41.35 22.25
N ALA A 10 9.36 -42.49 21.66
CA ALA A 10 9.63 -42.80 20.26
C ALA A 10 8.87 -41.86 19.30
N ALA A 11 7.60 -41.54 19.61
CA ALA A 11 6.81 -40.58 18.83
C ALA A 11 7.42 -39.17 18.89
N LEU A 12 7.83 -38.71 20.05
CA LEU A 12 8.49 -37.41 20.21
C LEU A 12 9.84 -37.37 19.46
N LEU A 13 10.62 -38.41 19.53
CA LEU A 13 11.87 -38.49 18.78
C LEU A 13 11.64 -38.45 17.28
N LEU A 14 10.65 -39.19 16.77
CA LEU A 14 10.23 -39.13 15.36
C LEU A 14 9.81 -37.74 14.96
N LEU A 15 8.99 -37.06 15.78
CA LEU A 15 8.57 -35.67 15.53
C LEU A 15 9.79 -34.74 15.42
N ILE A 16 10.74 -34.82 16.35
CA ILE A 16 11.97 -34.02 16.32
C ILE A 16 12.75 -34.30 15.04
N ILE A 17 12.90 -35.55 14.65
CA ILE A 17 13.56 -35.92 13.39
C ILE A 17 12.87 -35.29 12.20
N VAL A 18 11.55 -35.34 12.10
CA VAL A 18 10.77 -34.73 11.02
C VAL A 18 11.00 -33.22 10.99
N LEU A 19 10.92 -32.52 12.14
CA LEU A 19 11.16 -31.09 12.23
C LEU A 19 12.55 -30.71 11.74
N VAL A 20 13.58 -31.43 12.17
CA VAL A 20 14.97 -31.19 11.76
C VAL A 20 15.17 -31.47 10.27
N VAL A 21 14.66 -32.60 9.78
CA VAL A 21 14.77 -32.97 8.35
C VAL A 21 14.11 -31.92 7.46
N ASN A 22 12.91 -31.49 7.81
CA ASN A 22 12.24 -30.40 7.07
C ASN A 22 13.08 -29.13 7.06
N THR A 23 13.66 -28.76 8.21
CA THR A 23 14.49 -27.55 8.34
C THR A 23 15.76 -27.62 7.48
N LEU A 24 16.39 -28.82 7.42
CA LEU A 24 17.62 -29.00 6.65
C LEU A 24 17.37 -29.11 5.14
N ARG A 25 16.28 -29.75 4.72
CA ARG A 25 15.87 -29.83 3.30
C ARG A 25 15.50 -28.47 2.71
N ASP A 26 14.98 -27.59 3.53
CA ASP A 26 14.45 -26.30 3.12
C ASP A 26 15.46 -25.14 3.24
N ASN A 27 16.74 -25.48 3.30
CA ASN A 27 17.85 -24.52 3.43
C ASN A 27 18.33 -24.02 2.06
N LYS A 28 17.41 -23.42 1.28
CA LYS A 28 17.79 -22.76 0.03
C LYS A 28 18.41 -21.40 0.34
N SER A 29 19.64 -21.19 -0.12
CA SER A 29 20.27 -19.87 -0.03
C SER A 29 19.47 -18.86 -0.87
N LEU A 30 19.41 -17.62 -0.39
CA LEU A 30 18.87 -16.53 -1.18
C LEU A 30 19.70 -16.36 -2.45
N PRO A 31 19.08 -16.19 -3.62
CA PRO A 31 19.82 -15.98 -4.85
C PRO A 31 20.67 -14.72 -4.75
N ASN A 32 21.91 -14.81 -5.22
CA ASN A 32 22.74 -13.62 -5.39
C ASN A 32 22.35 -12.97 -6.72
N TYR A 33 21.82 -11.75 -6.63
CA TYR A 33 21.63 -10.90 -7.79
C TYR A 33 22.84 -9.98 -7.93
N THR A 34 23.45 -9.96 -9.10
CA THR A 34 24.36 -8.89 -9.50
C THR A 34 23.53 -7.71 -9.94
N VAL A 35 23.73 -6.57 -9.30
CA VAL A 35 23.16 -5.32 -9.78
C VAL A 35 23.86 -4.96 -11.09
N ASP A 36 23.10 -4.81 -12.16
CA ASP A 36 23.63 -4.26 -13.40
C ASP A 36 23.92 -2.78 -13.17
N GLN A 37 25.21 -2.44 -13.01
CA GLN A 37 25.68 -1.06 -12.79
C GLN A 37 25.69 -0.21 -14.06
N SER A 38 25.27 -0.75 -15.20
CA SER A 38 25.19 0.00 -16.46
C SER A 38 24.12 1.10 -16.48
N PHE A 39 23.22 1.11 -15.49
CA PHE A 39 22.21 2.15 -15.29
C PHE A 39 22.65 3.12 -14.18
N GLU A 40 23.49 4.08 -14.53
CA GLU A 40 23.68 5.25 -13.69
C GLU A 40 22.48 6.20 -13.87
N THR A 41 21.58 6.20 -12.89
CA THR A 41 20.61 7.28 -12.76
C THR A 41 21.28 8.44 -12.05
N SER A 42 21.11 9.68 -12.55
CA SER A 42 21.57 10.84 -11.79
C SER A 42 20.61 11.05 -10.61
N GLY A 43 20.90 10.39 -9.48
CA GLY A 43 20.08 10.42 -8.28
C GLY A 43 19.80 11.85 -7.79
N ASP A 44 20.74 12.76 -7.97
CA ASP A 44 20.60 14.15 -7.57
C ASP A 44 19.50 14.88 -8.35
N SER A 45 19.35 14.65 -9.67
CA SER A 45 18.29 15.28 -10.45
C SER A 45 16.91 14.70 -10.09
N ALA A 46 16.81 13.39 -9.91
CA ALA A 46 15.56 12.75 -9.49
C ALA A 46 15.11 13.25 -8.12
N ALA A 47 16.03 13.41 -7.17
CA ALA A 47 15.74 13.97 -5.85
C ALA A 47 15.24 15.43 -5.94
N GLN A 48 15.85 16.25 -6.80
CA GLN A 48 15.40 17.63 -7.03
C GLN A 48 14.01 17.67 -7.68
N HIS A 49 13.75 16.81 -8.67
CA HIS A 49 12.44 16.75 -9.32
C HIS A 49 11.34 16.28 -8.36
N LEU A 50 11.61 15.30 -7.49
CA LEU A 50 10.68 14.91 -6.43
C LEU A 50 10.44 16.06 -5.44
N SER A 51 11.50 16.76 -5.03
CA SER A 51 11.38 17.96 -4.19
C SER A 51 10.46 19.02 -4.81
N GLN A 52 10.64 19.31 -6.10
CA GLN A 52 9.79 20.26 -6.84
C GLN A 52 8.34 19.77 -6.96
N ALA A 53 8.15 18.49 -7.24
CA ALA A 53 6.82 17.88 -7.32
C ALA A 53 6.05 17.97 -5.98
N ILE A 54 6.73 17.78 -4.84
CA ILE A 54 6.15 17.92 -3.50
C ILE A 54 5.64 19.35 -3.24
N GLN A 55 6.33 20.37 -3.74
CA GLN A 55 5.97 21.77 -3.58
C GLN A 55 4.68 22.16 -4.31
N ILE A 56 4.22 21.34 -5.25
CA ILE A 56 2.95 21.52 -5.96
C ILE A 56 1.85 20.82 -5.17
N LYS A 57 0.92 21.60 -4.61
CA LYS A 57 -0.07 21.13 -3.63
C LYS A 57 -1.30 20.51 -4.30
N THR A 58 -1.14 19.39 -4.95
CA THR A 58 -2.23 18.63 -5.61
C THR A 58 -3.09 17.90 -4.59
N VAL A 59 -3.77 18.64 -3.70
CA VAL A 59 -4.55 18.07 -2.60
C VAL A 59 -5.93 17.66 -3.04
N SER A 60 -6.36 16.45 -2.69
CA SER A 60 -7.73 15.95 -2.84
C SER A 60 -8.50 16.09 -1.53
N PHE A 61 -9.64 16.81 -1.58
CA PHE A 61 -10.48 17.11 -0.41
C PHE A 61 -11.77 16.29 -0.43
N GLY A 62 -11.73 15.05 0.02
CA GLY A 62 -12.92 14.22 0.24
C GLY A 62 -13.84 14.11 -1.00
N ASP A 63 -15.10 13.70 -0.76
CA ASP A 63 -16.11 13.53 -1.82
C ASP A 63 -16.60 14.85 -2.45
N THR A 64 -16.25 15.98 -1.88
CA THR A 64 -16.55 17.27 -2.48
C THR A 64 -15.59 17.49 -3.63
N LEU A 65 -16.11 17.58 -4.83
CA LEU A 65 -15.43 17.71 -6.12
C LEU A 65 -14.51 18.94 -6.28
N ALA A 66 -14.22 19.67 -5.21
CA ALA A 66 -13.36 20.84 -5.20
C ALA A 66 -11.89 20.39 -5.16
N ILE A 67 -11.29 20.26 -6.33
CA ILE A 67 -9.82 20.16 -6.48
C ILE A 67 -9.27 21.56 -6.78
N ASP A 68 -8.06 21.83 -6.33
CA ASP A 68 -7.35 23.04 -6.77
C ASP A 68 -6.82 22.83 -8.19
N THR A 69 -7.64 23.18 -9.17
CA THR A 69 -7.33 23.02 -10.60
C THR A 69 -6.01 23.69 -10.98
N ALA A 70 -5.67 24.81 -10.36
CA ALA A 70 -4.42 25.53 -10.64
C ALA A 70 -3.19 24.70 -10.27
N GLU A 71 -3.20 24.01 -9.13
CA GLU A 71 -2.09 23.16 -8.72
C GLU A 71 -1.98 21.91 -9.61
N PHE A 72 -3.08 21.30 -10.05
CA PHE A 72 -3.02 20.19 -11.00
C PHE A 72 -2.52 20.62 -12.39
N LEU A 73 -2.90 21.82 -12.87
CA LEU A 73 -2.34 22.38 -14.11
C LEU A 73 -0.85 22.71 -13.98
N LYS A 74 -0.43 23.19 -12.82
CA LYS A 74 0.99 23.43 -12.51
C LYS A 74 1.78 22.11 -12.50
N PHE A 75 1.21 21.02 -11.94
CA PHE A 75 1.84 19.72 -11.96
C PHE A 75 1.97 19.16 -13.39
N ARG A 76 0.92 19.33 -14.21
CA ARG A 76 0.98 18.99 -15.64
C ARG A 76 2.12 19.72 -16.34
N LYS A 77 2.21 21.04 -16.14
CA LYS A 77 3.25 21.85 -16.75
C LYS A 77 4.64 21.42 -16.25
N PHE A 78 4.76 21.08 -14.98
CA PHE A 78 6.01 20.54 -14.42
C PHE A 78 6.42 19.25 -15.15
N ILE A 79 5.53 18.29 -15.36
CA ILE A 79 5.83 17.07 -16.13
C ILE A 79 6.29 17.46 -17.55
N GLU A 80 5.53 18.31 -18.24
CA GLU A 80 5.80 18.69 -19.62
C GLU A 80 7.15 19.40 -19.81
N THR A 81 7.57 20.20 -18.84
CA THR A 81 8.84 20.94 -18.93
C THR A 81 10.03 20.13 -18.45
N THR A 82 9.85 19.26 -17.48
CA THR A 82 10.93 18.46 -16.87
C THR A 82 11.25 17.22 -17.72
N TYR A 83 10.23 16.65 -18.39
CA TYR A 83 10.35 15.40 -19.16
C TYR A 83 9.99 15.61 -20.66
N PRO A 84 10.78 16.39 -21.40
CA PRO A 84 10.47 16.75 -22.78
C PRO A 84 10.48 15.57 -23.76
N ASN A 85 11.30 14.51 -23.53
CA ASN A 85 11.29 13.35 -24.41
C ASN A 85 10.02 12.51 -24.21
N ILE A 86 9.51 12.37 -22.99
CA ILE A 86 8.22 11.74 -22.73
C ILE A 86 7.12 12.50 -23.46
N THR A 87 7.09 13.82 -23.29
CA THR A 87 6.06 14.69 -23.88
C THR A 87 6.07 14.68 -25.40
N SER A 88 7.26 14.61 -26.03
CA SER A 88 7.40 14.67 -27.49
C SER A 88 7.35 13.32 -28.18
N LYS A 89 7.81 12.23 -27.53
CA LYS A 89 7.99 10.91 -28.16
C LYS A 89 6.87 9.92 -27.82
N LEU A 90 6.13 10.10 -26.70
CA LEU A 90 5.05 9.21 -26.32
C LEU A 90 3.68 9.75 -26.71
N THR A 91 2.74 8.84 -26.96
CA THR A 91 1.36 9.25 -27.21
C THR A 91 0.67 9.49 -25.88
N LYS A 92 0.18 10.71 -25.64
CA LYS A 92 -0.53 11.09 -24.41
C LYS A 92 -2.03 11.05 -24.62
N GLN A 93 -2.76 10.46 -23.69
CA GLN A 93 -4.21 10.59 -23.55
C GLN A 93 -4.52 11.20 -22.19
N THR A 94 -5.47 12.13 -22.16
CA THR A 94 -5.91 12.82 -20.93
C THR A 94 -7.34 12.42 -20.59
N PHE A 95 -7.58 12.14 -19.32
CA PHE A 95 -8.87 11.78 -18.77
C PHE A 95 -9.29 12.80 -17.70
N ASN A 96 -10.50 13.33 -17.83
CA ASN A 96 -11.04 14.33 -16.89
C ASN A 96 -10.03 15.45 -16.57
N GLU A 97 -9.34 15.93 -17.59
CA GLU A 97 -8.37 17.03 -17.58
C GLU A 97 -7.06 16.78 -16.82
N PHE A 98 -7.04 15.94 -15.80
CA PHE A 98 -5.92 15.84 -14.86
C PHE A 98 -5.29 14.45 -14.74
N SER A 99 -5.90 13.38 -15.24
CA SER A 99 -5.26 12.06 -15.32
C SER A 99 -4.65 11.84 -16.69
N TYR A 100 -3.47 11.21 -16.72
CA TYR A 100 -2.70 11.02 -17.94
C TYR A 100 -2.35 9.57 -18.17
N VAL A 101 -2.48 9.12 -19.41
CA VAL A 101 -1.96 7.84 -19.87
C VAL A 101 -0.99 8.12 -21.03
N TYR A 102 0.29 7.80 -20.81
CA TYR A 102 1.31 7.87 -21.86
C TYR A 102 1.55 6.47 -22.40
N LYS A 103 1.44 6.30 -23.73
CA LYS A 103 1.74 5.04 -24.40
C LYS A 103 3.15 5.11 -25.00
N TRP A 104 4.00 4.21 -24.54
CA TRP A 104 5.32 3.96 -25.10
C TRP A 104 5.28 2.69 -25.94
N THR A 105 5.14 2.84 -27.25
CA THR A 105 4.96 1.71 -28.17
C THR A 105 6.24 0.88 -28.24
N GLY A 106 6.10 -0.43 -28.04
CA GLY A 106 7.19 -1.39 -28.13
C GLY A 106 7.47 -1.84 -29.57
N LYS A 107 8.60 -2.53 -29.77
CA LYS A 107 8.98 -3.14 -31.07
C LYS A 107 7.99 -4.21 -31.50
N ASP A 108 7.48 -4.99 -30.55
CA ASP A 108 6.49 -6.04 -30.77
C ASP A 108 5.17 -5.66 -30.07
N THR A 109 4.22 -5.17 -30.86
CA THR A 109 2.90 -4.77 -30.40
C THR A 109 1.94 -5.93 -30.17
N SER A 110 2.32 -7.15 -30.55
CA SER A 110 1.54 -8.37 -30.27
C SER A 110 1.68 -8.84 -28.83
N LEU A 111 2.77 -8.43 -28.17
CA LEU A 111 2.98 -8.74 -26.76
C LEU A 111 2.02 -7.94 -25.88
N ALA A 112 1.38 -8.62 -24.92
CA ALA A 112 0.56 -7.94 -23.92
C ALA A 112 1.36 -6.87 -23.18
N PRO A 113 0.84 -5.61 -23.06
CA PRO A 113 1.59 -4.49 -22.53
C PRO A 113 1.85 -4.60 -21.03
N TYR A 114 2.78 -3.79 -20.53
CA TYR A 114 2.93 -3.48 -19.12
C TYR A 114 2.32 -2.13 -18.80
N VAL A 115 1.76 -2.01 -17.61
CA VAL A 115 1.23 -0.76 -17.05
C VAL A 115 2.04 -0.41 -15.82
N LEU A 116 2.55 0.82 -15.77
CA LEU A 116 3.18 1.41 -14.61
C LEU A 116 2.25 2.53 -14.12
N MET A 117 1.88 2.49 -12.84
CA MET A 117 0.90 3.41 -12.28
C MET A 117 1.51 4.23 -11.14
N GLY A 118 0.88 5.33 -10.85
CA GLY A 118 1.08 6.17 -9.68
C GLY A 118 0.03 7.27 -9.65
N HIS A 119 -0.10 7.95 -8.51
CA HIS A 119 -1.03 9.07 -8.41
C HIS A 119 -0.35 10.38 -8.05
N MET A 120 -0.94 11.47 -8.52
CA MET A 120 -0.39 12.82 -8.40
C MET A 120 -0.98 13.59 -7.24
N ASP A 121 -2.15 13.19 -6.78
CA ASP A 121 -2.84 13.81 -5.67
C ASP A 121 -2.29 13.35 -4.32
N VAL A 122 -2.65 14.05 -3.29
CA VAL A 122 -2.23 13.79 -1.91
C VAL A 122 -3.33 14.15 -0.93
N VAL A 123 -3.40 13.47 0.22
CA VAL A 123 -4.30 13.86 1.31
C VAL A 123 -3.94 15.22 1.89
N PRO A 124 -4.92 15.97 2.43
CA PRO A 124 -4.67 17.23 3.10
C PRO A 124 -3.80 17.07 4.36
N VAL A 125 -3.17 18.15 4.79
CA VAL A 125 -2.52 18.25 6.08
C VAL A 125 -3.38 19.12 6.98
N GLU A 126 -3.80 18.56 8.12
CA GLU A 126 -4.57 19.32 9.10
C GLU A 126 -3.73 20.45 9.70
N ALA A 127 -4.31 21.63 9.86
CA ALA A 127 -3.60 22.80 10.39
C ALA A 127 -2.97 22.54 11.78
N VAL A 128 -3.64 21.76 12.62
CA VAL A 128 -3.12 21.35 13.94
C VAL A 128 -1.94 20.37 13.86
N ALA A 129 -1.81 19.66 12.75
CA ALA A 129 -0.73 18.71 12.53
C ALA A 129 0.50 19.38 11.90
N GLU A 130 0.36 20.52 11.23
CA GLU A 130 1.46 21.22 10.56
C GLU A 130 2.62 21.53 11.53
N SER A 131 2.31 21.91 12.77
CA SER A 131 3.32 22.19 13.78
C SER A 131 4.13 20.97 14.26
N LYS A 132 3.66 19.75 13.93
CA LYS A 132 4.34 18.49 14.28
C LYS A 132 5.31 18.01 13.20
N TRP A 133 5.30 18.65 12.03
CA TRP A 133 6.22 18.33 10.97
C TRP A 133 7.63 18.87 11.27
N THR A 134 8.65 18.09 10.95
CA THR A 134 10.06 18.48 11.10
C THR A 134 10.44 19.66 10.20
N VAL A 135 9.78 19.78 9.06
CA VAL A 135 9.86 20.88 8.08
C VAL A 135 8.46 21.16 7.57
N PRO A 136 8.16 22.30 6.94
CA PRO A 136 6.83 22.55 6.38
C PRO A 136 6.39 21.44 5.42
N SER A 137 5.15 20.98 5.56
CA SER A 137 4.63 19.75 4.96
C SER A 137 4.73 19.69 3.42
N PHE A 138 4.77 20.82 2.74
CA PHE A 138 4.94 20.93 1.29
C PHE A 138 6.26 21.60 0.88
N SER A 139 7.26 21.61 1.75
CA SER A 139 8.54 22.26 1.43
C SER A 139 9.38 21.52 0.39
N GLY A 140 9.23 20.21 0.27
CA GLY A 140 10.12 19.38 -0.54
C GLY A 140 11.57 19.43 -0.05
N ALA A 141 11.82 19.75 1.22
CA ALA A 141 13.15 19.94 1.75
C ALA A 141 14.00 18.67 1.62
N ILE A 142 15.20 18.82 1.07
CA ILE A 142 16.22 17.76 1.03
C ILE A 142 17.19 18.02 2.18
N LYS A 143 17.15 17.16 3.21
CA LYS A 143 17.93 17.31 4.42
C LYS A 143 18.34 15.96 4.99
N ASN A 144 19.63 15.79 5.30
CA ASN A 144 20.17 14.55 5.87
C ASN A 144 19.79 13.31 5.02
N ASP A 145 20.08 13.37 3.72
CA ASP A 145 19.78 12.32 2.72
C ASP A 145 18.31 11.90 2.66
N THR A 146 17.41 12.79 3.09
CA THR A 146 15.97 12.53 3.13
C THR A 146 15.23 13.67 2.43
N ILE A 147 14.28 13.31 1.58
CA ILE A 147 13.33 14.25 0.96
C ILE A 147 12.07 14.28 1.82
N TRP A 148 11.73 15.47 2.32
CA TRP A 148 10.65 15.67 3.26
C TRP A 148 9.45 16.33 2.59
N GLY A 149 8.27 15.77 2.83
CA GLY A 149 7.02 16.43 2.48
C GLY A 149 5.85 15.48 2.25
N ARG A 150 4.64 16.03 2.21
CA ARG A 150 3.42 15.31 1.84
C ARG A 150 3.54 14.86 0.38
N GLY A 151 3.29 13.56 0.10
CA GLY A 151 3.48 12.96 -1.21
C GLY A 151 4.90 12.44 -1.49
N ALA A 152 5.86 12.59 -0.54
CA ALA A 152 7.20 12.05 -0.72
C ALA A 152 7.26 10.52 -0.76
N VAL A 153 6.30 9.83 -0.15
CA VAL A 153 6.17 8.36 -0.14
C VAL A 153 4.89 7.95 -0.86
N ASP A 154 3.82 8.68 -0.65
CA ASP A 154 2.49 8.40 -1.14
C ASP A 154 1.97 9.61 -1.95
N ASP A 155 2.00 9.63 -3.31
CA ASP A 155 2.73 8.67 -4.17
C ASP A 155 3.53 9.40 -5.27
N LYS A 156 3.85 10.68 -5.08
CA LYS A 156 4.64 11.42 -6.07
C LYS A 156 5.99 10.77 -6.38
N VAL A 157 6.53 9.97 -5.44
CA VAL A 157 7.78 9.24 -5.67
C VAL A 157 7.65 8.25 -6.81
N SER A 158 6.56 7.48 -6.91
CA SER A 158 6.37 6.52 -8.00
C SER A 158 6.19 7.26 -9.33
N VAL A 159 5.41 8.35 -9.34
CA VAL A 159 5.23 9.18 -10.53
C VAL A 159 6.58 9.69 -11.05
N ILE A 160 7.39 10.28 -10.17
CA ILE A 160 8.71 10.83 -10.53
C ILE A 160 9.67 9.71 -10.92
N ALA A 161 9.73 8.60 -10.20
CA ALA A 161 10.61 7.48 -10.52
C ALA A 161 10.33 6.89 -11.91
N ILE A 162 9.04 6.71 -12.25
CA ILE A 162 8.62 6.24 -13.58
C ILE A 162 9.05 7.24 -14.66
N LEU A 163 8.78 8.53 -14.44
CA LEU A 163 9.11 9.59 -15.40
C LEU A 163 10.63 9.70 -15.60
N GLU A 164 11.44 9.68 -14.54
CA GLU A 164 12.91 9.70 -14.61
C GLU A 164 13.45 8.52 -15.41
N ALA A 165 13.01 7.31 -15.09
CA ALA A 165 13.49 6.10 -15.75
C ALA A 165 13.18 6.13 -17.25
N VAL A 166 11.93 6.48 -17.61
CA VAL A 166 11.49 6.51 -19.01
C VAL A 166 12.15 7.67 -19.78
N GLU A 167 12.26 8.85 -19.21
CA GLU A 167 12.93 10.00 -19.82
C GLU A 167 14.38 9.67 -20.16
N GLN A 168 15.11 9.02 -19.24
CA GLN A 168 16.49 8.64 -19.46
C GLN A 168 16.64 7.59 -20.56
N LEU A 169 15.77 6.58 -20.60
CA LEU A 169 15.76 5.59 -21.66
C LEU A 169 15.45 6.22 -23.03
N LEU A 170 14.52 7.16 -23.08
CA LEU A 170 14.19 7.90 -24.30
C LEU A 170 15.32 8.82 -24.78
N LYS A 171 16.11 9.41 -23.86
CA LYS A 171 17.34 10.15 -24.20
C LYS A 171 18.37 9.25 -24.88
N GLN A 172 18.45 7.99 -24.48
CA GLN A 172 19.32 6.98 -25.09
C GLN A 172 18.73 6.37 -26.38
N ASN A 173 17.58 6.84 -26.86
CA ASN A 173 16.83 6.30 -28.00
C ASN A 173 16.45 4.81 -27.81
N TYR A 174 16.28 4.38 -26.56
CA TYR A 174 15.84 3.02 -26.28
C TYR A 174 14.37 2.83 -26.68
N THR A 175 14.09 1.69 -27.29
CA THR A 175 12.71 1.25 -27.60
C THR A 175 12.49 -0.10 -26.93
N PRO A 176 11.49 -0.25 -26.03
CA PRO A 176 11.22 -1.50 -25.36
C PRO A 176 10.69 -2.58 -26.32
N ASN A 177 10.82 -3.86 -25.97
CA ASN A 177 10.27 -4.91 -26.78
C ASN A 177 8.73 -4.88 -26.78
N ARG A 178 8.10 -4.69 -25.61
CA ARG A 178 6.64 -4.58 -25.48
C ARG A 178 6.22 -3.16 -25.19
N THR A 179 4.96 -2.86 -25.46
CA THR A 179 4.35 -1.58 -25.15
C THR A 179 4.25 -1.36 -23.64
N PHE A 180 4.55 -0.15 -23.18
CA PHE A 180 4.28 0.32 -21.82
C PHE A 180 3.19 1.39 -21.83
N TYR A 181 2.36 1.38 -20.80
CA TYR A 181 1.47 2.48 -20.48
C TYR A 181 1.89 3.05 -19.12
N LEU A 182 2.12 4.36 -19.07
CA LEU A 182 2.39 5.09 -17.83
C LEU A 182 1.09 5.79 -17.46
N CYS A 183 0.51 5.42 -16.34
CA CYS A 183 -0.83 5.89 -15.92
C CYS A 183 -0.69 6.70 -14.64
N PHE A 184 -1.07 7.99 -14.71
CA PHE A 184 -0.99 8.89 -13.56
C PHE A 184 -2.38 9.40 -13.21
N GLY A 185 -2.91 8.95 -12.05
CA GLY A 185 -4.19 9.34 -11.49
C GLY A 185 -4.14 10.70 -10.79
N HIS A 186 -5.30 11.35 -10.65
CA HIS A 186 -5.40 12.66 -9.98
C HIS A 186 -6.35 12.66 -8.77
N ASP A 187 -6.95 11.53 -8.43
CA ASP A 187 -7.99 11.41 -7.41
C ASP A 187 -7.96 10.05 -6.69
N GLU A 188 -6.78 9.45 -6.57
CA GLU A 188 -6.61 8.15 -5.89
C GLU A 188 -7.06 8.25 -4.44
N GLU A 189 -6.59 9.26 -3.71
CA GLU A 189 -6.87 9.54 -2.29
C GLU A 189 -8.38 9.71 -1.96
N ILE A 190 -9.20 9.81 -3.00
CA ILE A 190 -10.66 9.89 -2.92
C ILE A 190 -11.35 8.81 -3.77
N SER A 191 -10.71 7.65 -3.90
CA SER A 191 -11.21 6.41 -4.55
C SER A 191 -11.08 6.35 -6.06
N GLY A 192 -10.32 7.21 -6.72
CA GLY A 192 -9.95 7.12 -8.14
C GLY A 192 -11.12 7.15 -9.15
N LYS A 193 -12.28 7.67 -8.74
CA LYS A 193 -13.52 7.60 -9.55
C LYS A 193 -13.42 8.35 -10.86
N ARG A 194 -12.63 9.42 -10.91
CA ARG A 194 -12.47 10.31 -12.08
C ARG A 194 -11.17 10.06 -12.85
N GLY A 195 -10.19 9.39 -12.22
CA GLY A 195 -8.90 9.04 -12.78
C GLY A 195 -8.81 7.54 -13.09
N ALA A 196 -8.33 6.75 -12.16
CA ALA A 196 -8.01 5.33 -12.34
C ALA A 196 -9.19 4.50 -12.88
N LYS A 197 -10.40 4.74 -12.35
CA LYS A 197 -11.62 4.05 -12.82
C LYS A 197 -11.93 4.36 -14.29
N ILE A 198 -11.73 5.60 -14.73
CA ILE A 198 -12.04 6.02 -16.10
C ILE A 198 -11.04 5.43 -17.09
N TYR A 199 -9.72 5.56 -16.84
CA TYR A 199 -8.77 4.98 -17.77
C TYR A 199 -8.74 3.45 -17.70
N SER A 200 -9.09 2.80 -16.58
CA SER A 200 -9.26 1.34 -16.54
C SER A 200 -10.45 0.88 -17.40
N GLN A 201 -11.54 1.65 -17.44
CA GLN A 201 -12.64 1.40 -18.37
C GLN A 201 -12.19 1.58 -19.83
N TRP A 202 -11.42 2.63 -20.11
CA TRP A 202 -10.83 2.83 -21.43
C TRP A 202 -9.94 1.66 -21.88
N PHE A 203 -9.13 1.07 -20.99
CA PHE A 203 -8.37 -0.16 -21.29
C PHE A 203 -9.30 -1.31 -21.71
N LYS A 204 -10.41 -1.50 -21.00
CA LYS A 204 -11.41 -2.54 -21.33
C LYS A 204 -12.06 -2.28 -22.68
N ASP A 205 -12.52 -1.05 -22.93
CA ASP A 205 -13.21 -0.65 -24.15
C ASP A 205 -12.31 -0.80 -25.39
N ASN A 206 -11.00 -0.65 -25.22
CA ASN A 206 -10.01 -0.84 -26.28
C ASN A 206 -9.41 -2.25 -26.28
N ASN A 207 -9.97 -3.20 -25.52
CA ASN A 207 -9.51 -4.59 -25.39
C ASN A 207 -8.00 -4.72 -25.05
N ILE A 208 -7.46 -3.77 -24.30
CA ILE A 208 -6.07 -3.77 -23.83
C ILE A 208 -5.99 -4.59 -22.54
N LYS A 209 -5.30 -5.73 -22.60
CA LYS A 209 -5.12 -6.62 -21.45
C LYS A 209 -3.65 -6.62 -21.05
N PRO A 210 -3.28 -5.95 -19.94
CA PRO A 210 -1.90 -5.92 -19.46
C PRO A 210 -1.43 -7.32 -19.02
N ALA A 211 -0.16 -7.64 -19.29
CA ALA A 211 0.49 -8.81 -18.71
C ALA A 211 1.03 -8.52 -17.28
N LEU A 212 1.27 -7.24 -16.98
CA LEU A 212 1.70 -6.76 -15.66
C LEU A 212 1.10 -5.37 -15.43
N VAL A 213 0.64 -5.14 -14.22
CA VAL A 213 0.34 -3.81 -13.68
C VAL A 213 1.22 -3.65 -12.45
N LEU A 214 2.07 -2.62 -12.44
CA LEU A 214 2.84 -2.20 -11.29
C LEU A 214 2.25 -0.88 -10.81
N ASP A 215 1.74 -0.90 -9.60
CA ASP A 215 1.15 0.24 -8.91
C ASP A 215 2.07 0.70 -7.78
N GLU A 216 1.61 1.62 -7.00
CA GLU A 216 2.29 2.14 -5.83
C GLU A 216 2.45 1.10 -4.71
N GLY A 217 3.15 1.53 -3.66
CA GLY A 217 3.35 0.75 -2.44
C GLY A 217 4.65 -0.03 -2.44
N GLY A 218 4.85 -0.72 -1.32
CA GLY A 218 6.11 -1.38 -1.05
C GLY A 218 7.21 -0.39 -0.66
N GLN A 219 8.31 -0.95 -0.20
CA GLN A 219 9.49 -0.17 0.20
C GLN A 219 10.75 -1.00 0.11
N ILE A 220 11.89 -0.35 0.00
CA ILE A 220 13.19 -0.99 0.20
C ILE A 220 13.56 -0.84 1.66
N ASP A 221 13.46 -1.94 2.41
CA ASP A 221 13.72 -1.98 3.83
C ASP A 221 15.19 -2.33 4.10
N THR A 222 15.86 -1.48 4.86
CA THR A 222 17.28 -1.67 5.23
C THR A 222 17.45 -2.00 6.71
N LYS A 223 16.37 -1.97 7.52
CA LYS A 223 16.44 -2.05 8.99
C LYS A 223 15.74 -3.26 9.58
N HIS A 224 14.51 -3.58 9.14
CA HIS A 224 13.71 -4.65 9.77
C HIS A 224 14.17 -6.06 9.42
N PHE A 225 15.03 -6.21 8.39
CA PHE A 225 15.58 -7.48 7.93
C PHE A 225 17.10 -7.52 8.07
N GLU A 226 17.63 -7.00 9.18
CA GLU A 226 19.08 -6.92 9.44
C GLU A 226 19.79 -8.27 9.31
N GLN A 227 19.11 -9.39 9.66
CA GLN A 227 19.64 -10.76 9.51
C GLN A 227 19.97 -11.10 8.04
N LEU A 228 19.36 -10.42 7.07
CA LEU A 228 19.67 -10.61 5.66
C LEU A 228 20.98 -9.93 5.25
N LYS A 229 21.48 -8.98 6.06
CA LYS A 229 22.69 -8.17 5.81
C LYS A 229 22.69 -7.48 4.44
N ARG A 230 21.50 -7.17 3.91
CA ARG A 230 21.28 -6.49 2.63
C ARG A 230 19.89 -5.85 2.61
N PRO A 231 19.69 -4.79 1.81
CA PRO A 231 18.37 -4.19 1.59
C PRO A 231 17.38 -5.23 1.04
N MET A 232 16.12 -5.13 1.43
CA MET A 232 15.04 -5.97 0.94
C MET A 232 13.94 -5.13 0.31
N ALA A 233 13.69 -5.33 -0.98
CA ALA A 233 12.53 -4.75 -1.66
C ALA A 233 11.28 -5.58 -1.34
N LEU A 234 10.28 -4.95 -0.75
CA LEU A 234 8.98 -5.54 -0.49
C LEU A 234 8.05 -5.27 -1.67
N ILE A 235 7.54 -6.33 -2.28
CA ILE A 235 6.60 -6.24 -3.41
C ILE A 235 5.28 -6.83 -2.95
N GLY A 236 4.24 -6.00 -2.85
CA GLY A 236 2.86 -6.43 -2.63
C GLY A 236 2.34 -7.14 -3.87
N THR A 237 1.82 -8.35 -3.71
CA THR A 237 1.26 -9.15 -4.83
C THR A 237 -0.23 -9.38 -4.69
N SER A 238 -0.82 -8.87 -3.61
CA SER A 238 -2.26 -8.91 -3.36
C SER A 238 -2.64 -7.80 -2.39
N GLU A 239 -3.88 -7.38 -2.48
CA GLU A 239 -4.45 -6.33 -1.64
C GLU A 239 -5.73 -6.84 -0.97
N LYS A 240 -5.99 -6.38 0.26
CA LYS A 240 -7.23 -6.70 0.96
C LYS A 240 -8.38 -5.90 0.37
N GLY A 241 -9.55 -6.53 0.28
CA GLY A 241 -10.77 -5.81 -0.05
C GLY A 241 -11.11 -4.78 1.04
N TYR A 242 -11.77 -3.69 0.62
CA TYR A 242 -12.25 -2.63 1.49
C TYR A 242 -13.77 -2.56 1.45
N VAL A 243 -14.41 -2.34 2.63
CA VAL A 243 -15.85 -2.17 2.76
C VAL A 243 -16.18 -1.21 3.89
N ASN A 244 -17.12 -0.30 3.63
CA ASN A 244 -17.76 0.50 4.65
C ASN A 244 -19.03 -0.20 5.14
N ILE A 245 -19.24 -0.20 6.44
CA ILE A 245 -20.44 -0.72 7.09
C ILE A 245 -21.05 0.38 7.94
N ASP A 246 -22.26 0.78 7.60
CA ASP A 246 -23.04 1.74 8.38
C ASP A 246 -23.89 1.02 9.40
N LEU A 247 -23.73 1.36 10.67
CA LEU A 247 -24.55 0.90 11.76
C LEU A 247 -25.51 2.02 12.13
N THR A 248 -26.80 1.84 11.91
CA THR A 248 -27.84 2.82 12.26
C THR A 248 -28.77 2.27 13.32
N VAL A 249 -28.95 3.03 14.38
CA VAL A 249 -29.92 2.74 15.45
C VAL A 249 -30.96 3.84 15.48
N GLU A 250 -32.23 3.45 15.41
CA GLU A 250 -33.37 4.36 15.48
C GLU A 250 -34.24 3.99 16.67
N ILE A 251 -34.36 4.89 17.66
CA ILE A 251 -35.19 4.70 18.88
C ILE A 251 -35.85 6.05 19.15
N PRO A 252 -37.11 6.06 19.64
CA PRO A 252 -37.74 7.34 19.97
C PRO A 252 -36.89 8.20 20.91
N GLY A 253 -36.63 9.41 20.50
CA GLY A 253 -35.91 10.41 21.31
C GLY A 253 -36.79 10.99 22.43
N GLY A 254 -36.26 11.94 23.18
CA GLY A 254 -36.96 12.55 24.29
C GLY A 254 -36.23 13.70 24.94
N HIS A 255 -36.72 14.16 26.09
CA HIS A 255 -36.07 15.18 26.88
C HIS A 255 -35.00 14.54 27.78
N SER A 256 -33.81 15.15 27.84
CA SER A 256 -32.64 14.57 28.57
C SER A 256 -32.87 14.37 30.07
N SER A 257 -33.83 15.08 30.68
CA SER A 257 -34.20 14.92 32.09
C SER A 257 -35.10 13.72 32.39
N MET A 258 -35.64 13.07 31.36
CA MET A 258 -36.51 11.89 31.48
C MET A 258 -36.00 10.80 30.49
N PRO A 259 -34.81 10.26 30.72
CA PRO A 259 -34.22 9.31 29.78
C PRO A 259 -34.94 7.97 29.80
N SER A 260 -35.09 7.35 28.64
CA SER A 260 -35.43 5.92 28.56
C SER A 260 -34.28 5.06 29.10
N PRO A 261 -34.53 3.80 29.50
CA PRO A 261 -33.47 2.90 29.97
C PRO A 261 -32.31 2.70 28.99
N GLU A 262 -32.60 2.80 27.69
CA GLU A 262 -31.60 2.77 26.61
C GLU A 262 -31.91 3.84 25.58
N THR A 263 -30.89 4.55 25.11
CA THR A 263 -30.96 5.51 24.02
C THR A 263 -30.34 4.93 22.76
N ALA A 264 -30.52 5.60 21.60
CA ALA A 264 -29.87 5.19 20.36
C ALA A 264 -28.35 5.14 20.49
N ILE A 265 -27.76 6.08 21.26
CA ILE A 265 -26.32 6.12 21.53
C ILE A 265 -25.86 4.90 22.33
N ASP A 266 -26.64 4.49 23.37
CA ASP A 266 -26.27 3.35 24.21
C ASP A 266 -26.24 2.05 23.40
N VAL A 267 -27.24 1.83 22.55
CA VAL A 267 -27.32 0.65 21.70
C VAL A 267 -26.20 0.61 20.66
N LEU A 268 -25.91 1.77 20.01
CA LEU A 268 -24.80 1.87 19.06
C LEU A 268 -23.45 1.59 19.74
N ASN A 269 -23.20 2.17 20.92
CA ASN A 269 -21.97 1.93 21.66
C ASN A 269 -21.80 0.46 22.06
N LYS A 270 -22.86 -0.22 22.50
CA LYS A 270 -22.82 -1.66 22.79
C LYS A 270 -22.47 -2.47 21.53
N ALA A 271 -23.03 -2.12 20.37
CA ALA A 271 -22.70 -2.79 19.11
C ALA A 271 -21.24 -2.57 18.72
N ILE A 272 -20.70 -1.34 18.85
CA ILE A 272 -19.31 -1.01 18.58
C ILE A 272 -18.38 -1.81 19.51
N VAL A 273 -18.65 -1.83 20.81
CA VAL A 273 -17.86 -2.61 21.79
C VAL A 273 -17.85 -4.09 21.41
N LYS A 274 -19.03 -4.66 21.12
CA LYS A 274 -19.15 -6.07 20.71
C LYS A 274 -18.34 -6.40 19.45
N ILE A 275 -18.35 -5.52 18.45
CA ILE A 275 -17.53 -5.68 17.24
C ILE A 275 -16.02 -5.61 17.57
N ARG A 276 -15.63 -4.71 18.45
CA ARG A 276 -14.22 -4.56 18.87
C ARG A 276 -13.71 -5.76 19.68
N GLU A 277 -14.56 -6.38 20.46
CA GLU A 277 -14.23 -7.58 21.25
C GLU A 277 -14.26 -8.87 20.42
N HIS A 278 -15.03 -8.91 19.34
CA HIS A 278 -15.19 -10.08 18.47
C HIS A 278 -14.59 -9.82 17.09
N GLN A 279 -13.28 -9.59 17.07
CA GLN A 279 -12.55 -9.41 15.81
C GLN A 279 -12.57 -10.68 14.96
N MET A 280 -12.44 -10.51 13.64
CA MET A 280 -12.39 -11.64 12.71
C MET A 280 -11.15 -12.50 12.97
N PRO A 281 -11.24 -13.83 12.83
CA PRO A 281 -10.10 -14.71 13.03
C PRO A 281 -8.99 -14.42 12.00
N GLY A 282 -7.75 -14.53 12.47
CA GLY A 282 -6.58 -14.35 11.60
C GLY A 282 -6.21 -15.63 10.84
N SER A 283 -5.53 -15.44 9.73
CA SER A 283 -4.87 -16.51 8.98
C SER A 283 -3.59 -15.98 8.33
N ILE A 284 -2.64 -16.86 8.06
CA ILE A 284 -1.42 -16.47 7.33
C ILE A 284 -1.70 -16.67 5.84
N PRO A 285 -1.83 -15.59 5.04
CA PRO A 285 -2.09 -15.70 3.60
C PRO A 285 -0.94 -16.39 2.86
N PRO A 286 -1.21 -17.02 1.70
CA PRO A 286 -0.16 -17.66 0.88
C PRO A 286 0.99 -16.73 0.51
N THR A 287 0.72 -15.44 0.26
CA THR A 287 1.74 -14.42 -0.03
C THR A 287 2.69 -14.19 1.14
N ILE A 288 2.17 -14.17 2.36
CA ILE A 288 2.99 -14.06 3.58
C ILE A 288 3.78 -15.35 3.82
N ILE A 289 3.18 -16.54 3.58
CA ILE A 289 3.91 -17.82 3.65
C ILE A 289 5.06 -17.82 2.66
N GLU A 290 4.87 -17.34 1.43
CA GLU A 290 5.94 -17.25 0.43
C GLU A 290 7.05 -16.28 0.86
N MET A 291 6.71 -15.10 1.40
CA MET A 291 7.69 -14.17 1.95
C MET A 291 8.53 -14.83 3.06
N LEU A 292 7.88 -15.49 4.03
CA LEU A 292 8.56 -16.22 5.11
C LEU A 292 9.46 -17.33 4.55
N ASN A 293 9.00 -18.06 3.54
CA ASN A 293 9.78 -19.11 2.89
C ASN A 293 11.03 -18.56 2.19
N ARG A 294 10.95 -17.38 1.58
CA ARG A 294 12.10 -16.73 0.92
C ARG A 294 13.11 -16.18 1.91
N THR A 295 12.66 -15.74 3.09
CA THR A 295 13.53 -15.06 4.07
C THR A 295 14.09 -16.00 5.16
N LYS A 296 13.45 -17.14 5.43
CA LYS A 296 13.80 -18.05 6.54
C LYS A 296 15.23 -18.56 6.53
N SER A 297 15.89 -18.66 5.38
CA SER A 297 17.28 -19.14 5.29
C SER A 297 18.29 -18.22 6.01
N ALA A 298 17.95 -16.94 6.17
CA ALA A 298 18.75 -15.99 6.92
C ALA A 298 18.48 -15.99 8.43
N GLU A 299 17.44 -16.69 8.87
CA GLU A 299 17.06 -16.77 10.26
C GLU A 299 17.89 -17.80 11.06
N SER A 300 17.89 -17.65 12.39
CA SER A 300 18.50 -18.64 13.28
C SER A 300 17.88 -20.02 13.07
N PHE A 301 18.62 -21.09 13.41
CA PHE A 301 18.14 -22.47 13.25
C PHE A 301 16.76 -22.69 13.90
N THR A 302 16.53 -22.17 15.09
CA THR A 302 15.26 -22.31 15.82
C THR A 302 14.10 -21.63 15.08
N LYS A 303 14.27 -20.39 14.63
CA LYS A 303 13.24 -19.68 13.85
C LYS A 303 12.99 -20.38 12.53
N ARG A 304 14.05 -20.80 11.83
CA ARG A 304 13.94 -21.57 10.59
C ARG A 304 13.20 -22.89 10.79
N MET A 305 13.43 -23.58 11.92
CA MET A 305 12.70 -24.80 12.24
C MET A 305 11.19 -24.55 12.41
N VAL A 306 10.82 -23.47 13.07
CA VAL A 306 9.41 -23.03 13.20
C VAL A 306 8.82 -22.72 11.82
N LEU A 307 9.51 -21.93 11.00
CA LEU A 307 9.03 -21.50 9.69
C LEU A 307 8.98 -22.64 8.65
N SER A 308 9.89 -23.62 8.75
CA SER A 308 9.87 -24.80 7.87
C SER A 308 8.83 -25.85 8.28
N ASN A 309 8.18 -25.66 9.43
CA ASN A 309 7.19 -26.59 9.97
C ASN A 309 5.88 -25.87 10.35
N LEU A 310 5.39 -25.00 9.49
CA LEU A 310 4.16 -24.24 9.71
C LEU A 310 2.93 -25.13 9.94
N TRP A 311 2.93 -26.37 9.43
CA TRP A 311 1.88 -27.36 9.70
C TRP A 311 1.69 -27.62 11.21
N LEU A 312 2.75 -27.49 12.02
CA LEU A 312 2.70 -27.63 13.47
C LEU A 312 2.65 -26.26 14.19
N PHE A 313 3.36 -25.26 13.67
CA PHE A 313 3.63 -23.98 14.34
C PHE A 313 2.80 -22.81 13.78
N ASN A 314 1.81 -23.06 12.91
CA ASN A 314 1.01 -21.99 12.29
C ASN A 314 0.41 -21.04 13.33
N GLY A 315 -0.20 -21.58 14.40
CA GLY A 315 -0.79 -20.75 15.47
C GLY A 315 0.25 -19.90 16.23
N LEU A 316 1.47 -20.44 16.44
CA LEU A 316 2.55 -19.67 17.07
C LEU A 316 3.02 -18.52 16.18
N VAL A 317 3.19 -18.79 14.88
CA VAL A 317 3.60 -17.76 13.91
C VAL A 317 2.53 -16.71 13.75
N LEU A 318 1.24 -17.10 13.62
CA LEU A 318 0.11 -16.17 13.54
C LEU A 318 0.04 -15.28 14.80
N ASN A 319 0.17 -15.86 15.99
CA ASN A 319 0.19 -15.08 17.23
C ASN A 319 1.36 -14.08 17.26
N GLN A 320 2.54 -14.47 16.75
CA GLN A 320 3.67 -13.56 16.66
C GLN A 320 3.42 -12.42 15.66
N LEU A 321 2.86 -12.73 14.50
CA LEU A 321 2.50 -11.73 13.48
C LEU A 321 1.38 -10.78 13.95
N SER A 322 0.53 -11.20 14.88
CA SER A 322 -0.55 -10.38 15.43
C SER A 322 -0.08 -9.30 16.42
N LYS A 323 1.22 -9.27 16.79
CA LYS A 323 1.72 -8.36 17.83
C LYS A 323 1.99 -6.94 17.35
N THR A 324 2.28 -6.73 16.08
CA THR A 324 2.47 -5.41 15.50
C THR A 324 1.27 -5.02 14.63
N LYS A 325 1.01 -3.73 14.47
CA LYS A 325 -0.12 -3.24 13.68
C LYS A 325 0.00 -3.67 12.22
N GLU A 326 1.20 -3.58 11.67
CA GLU A 326 1.52 -3.87 10.28
C GLU A 326 1.31 -5.36 9.97
N THR A 327 1.94 -6.26 10.73
CA THR A 327 1.82 -7.70 10.49
C THR A 327 0.44 -8.24 10.89
N ASN A 328 -0.23 -7.63 11.89
CA ASN A 328 -1.61 -7.95 12.20
C ASN A 328 -2.54 -7.60 11.03
N ALA A 329 -2.35 -6.43 10.42
CA ALA A 329 -3.13 -6.03 9.25
C ALA A 329 -2.93 -6.99 8.05
N MET A 330 -1.75 -7.59 7.90
CA MET A 330 -1.46 -8.56 6.83
C MET A 330 -2.15 -9.92 7.05
N THR A 331 -2.55 -10.24 8.28
CA THR A 331 -3.05 -11.56 8.66
C THR A 331 -4.51 -11.59 9.10
N HIS A 332 -5.14 -10.41 9.27
CA HIS A 332 -6.52 -10.28 9.75
C HIS A 332 -7.36 -9.36 8.87
N THR A 333 -8.66 -9.62 8.80
CA THR A 333 -9.64 -8.60 8.43
C THR A 333 -9.77 -7.64 9.61
N THR A 334 -9.36 -6.39 9.41
CA THR A 334 -9.38 -5.36 10.45
C THR A 334 -10.73 -4.64 10.47
N LEU A 335 -11.32 -4.47 11.66
CA LEU A 335 -12.58 -3.75 11.88
C LEU A 335 -12.32 -2.60 12.84
N VAL A 336 -12.67 -1.37 12.41
CA VAL A 336 -12.46 -0.17 13.22
C VAL A 336 -13.59 0.85 12.98
N PRO A 337 -14.20 1.40 14.03
CA PRO A 337 -15.11 2.54 13.88
C PRO A 337 -14.29 3.79 13.56
N THR A 338 -14.72 4.53 12.57
CA THR A 338 -14.02 5.75 12.11
C THR A 338 -14.88 7.00 12.20
N ILE A 339 -16.19 6.86 12.05
CA ILE A 339 -17.13 7.98 12.06
C ILE A 339 -18.29 7.63 12.99
N VAL A 340 -18.67 8.56 13.87
CA VAL A 340 -19.85 8.43 14.75
C VAL A 340 -20.62 9.74 14.71
N HIS A 341 -21.90 9.68 14.41
CA HIS A 341 -22.81 10.80 14.40
C HIS A 341 -24.03 10.55 15.26
N SER A 342 -24.36 11.47 16.16
CA SER A 342 -25.59 11.47 16.92
C SER A 342 -25.81 12.81 17.62
N GLY A 343 -27.07 13.13 17.93
CA GLY A 343 -27.44 14.30 18.69
C GLY A 343 -27.33 15.61 17.91
N ILE A 344 -28.16 16.59 18.33
CA ILE A 344 -28.20 17.93 17.74
C ILE A 344 -28.17 19.02 18.83
N LYS A 345 -28.50 18.65 20.06
CA LYS A 345 -28.59 19.58 21.20
C LYS A 345 -28.42 18.81 22.53
N ASP A 346 -27.82 19.45 23.52
CA ASP A 346 -27.44 18.87 24.81
C ASP A 346 -28.63 18.38 25.69
N ASN A 347 -29.81 19.02 25.54
CA ASN A 347 -31.00 18.67 26.31
C ASN A 347 -32.01 17.79 25.54
N VAL A 348 -31.62 17.23 24.42
CA VAL A 348 -32.45 16.35 23.57
C VAL A 348 -31.78 14.99 23.40
N ILE A 349 -32.49 13.94 23.80
CA ILE A 349 -32.07 12.56 23.52
C ILE A 349 -32.26 12.30 22.03
N PRO A 350 -31.20 11.96 21.27
CA PRO A 350 -31.32 11.74 19.84
C PRO A 350 -32.14 10.48 19.53
N SER A 351 -32.95 10.57 18.48
CA SER A 351 -33.70 9.42 17.96
C SER A 351 -32.85 8.52 17.03
N VAL A 352 -31.72 9.03 16.54
CA VAL A 352 -30.83 8.32 15.61
C VAL A 352 -29.38 8.44 16.09
N ALA A 353 -28.68 7.31 16.07
CA ALA A 353 -27.23 7.23 16.22
C ALA A 353 -26.67 6.38 15.06
N LYS A 354 -25.61 6.89 14.43
CA LYS A 354 -24.99 6.25 13.27
C LYS A 354 -23.47 6.19 13.44
#